data_572427a8d6c07a0418349a06c60721c9
#
_entry.id   572427a8d6c07a0418349a06c60721c9
#
_cell.length_a   1.000
_cell.length_b   1.000
_cell.length_c   1.000
_cell.angle_alpha   90.00
_cell.angle_beta   90.00
_cell.angle_gamma   90.00
#
_symmetry.space_group_name_H-M   'P 1'
#
loop_
_entity.id
_entity.type
_entity.pdbx_description
1 polymer ?
#
loop_
_entity_poly.entity_id
_entity_poly.type
_entity_poly.pdbx_seq_one_letter_code
_entity_poly.pdbx_strand_id
1 'polypeptide(L)'
;MSNEKIKPKLNGTAETMLQCFYARAMHSRNPKNKFRDTKAEELIDRIDYDFSNAKKDTAMSGGIVARSVVFDELVSDFIRKNPECTVVNIACGLDTRFYRMDNGKITWYNLDLPETIEVRDSIYQESGRVSTIACSVLDPAWADQVKVRGKMLFIIEGLTMYMKADEVRTMLTIIRDHFDNAYVCMETLCPYFVKKENLEKSIQATGATFTWGANSFAELGDIAKGFKKVKDDNIARGMETLNPIYKLVMWMPIVHKFAEKILVFEKA
;
A
#
# COMPACT_ATOMS: atom_id res chain seq x y z
N MET A 1 21.95 -18.54 -11.01
CA MET A 1 21.00 -17.43 -11.29
C MET A 1 21.80 -16.31 -11.91
N SER A 2 21.40 -15.76 -13.05
CA SER A 2 22.13 -14.69 -13.74
C SER A 2 22.22 -13.46 -12.83
N ASN A 3 23.43 -12.91 -12.70
CA ASN A 3 23.71 -11.67 -11.95
C ASN A 3 23.26 -10.41 -12.72
N GLU A 4 22.37 -10.56 -13.68
CA GLU A 4 21.89 -9.45 -14.50
C GLU A 4 20.93 -8.57 -13.71
N LYS A 5 21.28 -7.30 -13.60
CA LYS A 5 20.45 -6.31 -12.91
C LYS A 5 19.24 -5.96 -13.78
N ILE A 6 18.09 -5.84 -13.14
CA ILE A 6 16.83 -5.47 -13.76
C ILE A 6 16.75 -3.95 -13.83
N LYS A 7 16.57 -3.41 -15.01
CA LYS A 7 16.39 -1.97 -15.24
C LYS A 7 14.89 -1.68 -15.44
N PRO A 8 14.19 -1.17 -14.41
CA PRO A 8 12.77 -0.86 -14.53
C PRO A 8 12.53 0.23 -15.56
N LYS A 9 11.57 0.02 -16.45
CA LYS A 9 11.09 1.05 -17.39
C LYS A 9 9.77 1.60 -16.88
N LEU A 10 9.84 2.56 -15.97
CA LEU A 10 8.68 3.15 -15.31
C LEU A 10 8.75 4.68 -15.43
N ASN A 11 7.59 5.31 -15.46
CA ASN A 11 7.45 6.75 -15.49
C ASN A 11 6.30 7.19 -14.56
N GLY A 12 6.37 8.43 -14.09
CA GLY A 12 5.29 9.04 -13.31
C GLY A 12 5.03 8.35 -11.97
N THR A 13 3.77 8.16 -11.62
CA THR A 13 3.34 7.59 -10.33
C THR A 13 3.88 6.18 -10.11
N ALA A 14 3.98 5.35 -11.17
CA ALA A 14 4.50 3.99 -11.05
C ALA A 14 5.96 3.95 -10.54
N GLU A 15 6.76 4.98 -10.83
CA GLU A 15 8.15 5.08 -10.36
C GLU A 15 8.24 5.22 -8.82
N THR A 16 7.20 5.77 -8.17
CA THR A 16 7.20 5.94 -6.71
C THR A 16 7.26 4.62 -5.95
N MET A 17 6.84 3.50 -6.56
CA MET A 17 6.94 2.18 -5.94
C MET A 17 8.40 1.77 -5.65
N LEU A 18 9.36 2.22 -6.47
CA LEU A 18 10.78 1.94 -6.26
C LEU A 18 11.31 2.62 -4.99
N GLN A 19 10.82 3.84 -4.70
CA GLN A 19 11.19 4.57 -3.48
C GLN A 19 10.63 3.86 -2.24
N CYS A 20 9.38 3.39 -2.30
CA CYS A 20 8.77 2.62 -1.23
C CYS A 20 9.53 1.30 -0.98
N PHE A 21 9.90 0.60 -2.05
CA PHE A 21 10.68 -0.62 -1.96
C PHE A 21 12.06 -0.40 -1.35
N TYR A 22 12.76 0.65 -1.81
CA TYR A 22 14.07 1.05 -1.28
C TYR A 22 14.00 1.37 0.22
N ALA A 23 13.01 2.17 0.64
CA ALA A 23 12.87 2.56 2.04
C ALA A 23 12.73 1.34 2.97
N ARG A 24 11.86 0.37 2.61
CA ARG A 24 11.69 -0.88 3.38
C ARG A 24 12.94 -1.73 3.39
N ALA A 25 13.60 -1.89 2.24
CA ALA A 25 14.84 -2.65 2.13
C ALA A 25 15.96 -2.06 3.00
N MET A 26 16.21 -0.75 2.89
CA MET A 26 17.26 -0.08 3.64
C MET A 26 16.98 -0.06 5.14
N HIS A 27 15.71 0.12 5.55
CA HIS A 27 15.32 0.01 6.95
C HIS A 27 15.63 -1.39 7.50
N SER A 28 15.35 -2.43 6.72
CA SER A 28 15.53 -3.83 7.12
C SER A 28 16.99 -4.25 7.27
N ARG A 29 17.93 -3.58 6.57
CA ARG A 29 19.38 -3.83 6.69
C ARG A 29 19.94 -3.53 8.08
N ASN A 30 19.26 -2.69 8.87
CA ASN A 30 19.67 -2.45 10.23
C ASN A 30 19.08 -3.53 11.17
N PRO A 31 19.90 -4.44 11.76
CA PRO A 31 19.39 -5.55 12.56
C PRO A 31 18.73 -5.10 13.88
N LYS A 32 18.92 -3.85 14.30
CA LYS A 32 18.28 -3.28 15.48
C LYS A 32 16.83 -2.87 15.25
N ASN A 33 16.41 -2.74 13.98
CA ASN A 33 15.08 -2.33 13.63
C ASN A 33 14.09 -3.50 13.81
N LYS A 34 12.92 -3.20 14.38
CA LYS A 34 11.87 -4.20 14.63
C LYS A 34 11.14 -4.62 13.37
N PHE A 35 10.82 -3.64 12.50
CA PHE A 35 10.20 -3.95 11.21
C PHE A 35 11.25 -4.54 10.26
N ARG A 36 10.91 -5.67 9.65
CA ARG A 36 11.78 -6.39 8.72
C ARG A 36 11.02 -6.78 7.47
N ASP A 37 11.53 -6.33 6.34
CA ASP A 37 11.10 -6.75 5.01
C ASP A 37 12.28 -7.49 4.34
N THR A 38 12.47 -8.74 4.75
CA THR A 38 13.60 -9.56 4.29
C THR A 38 13.57 -9.80 2.79
N LYS A 39 12.37 -9.85 2.18
CA LYS A 39 12.23 -10.03 0.75
C LYS A 39 12.67 -8.78 -0.03
N ALA A 40 12.34 -7.59 0.44
CA ALA A 40 12.83 -6.36 -0.15
C ALA A 40 14.36 -6.22 0.03
N GLU A 41 14.89 -6.58 1.21
CA GLU A 41 16.32 -6.58 1.49
C GLU A 41 17.10 -7.51 0.54
N GLU A 42 16.56 -8.71 0.27
CA GLU A 42 17.15 -9.69 -0.65
C GLU A 42 17.20 -9.17 -2.10
N LEU A 43 16.15 -8.47 -2.53
CA LEU A 43 15.95 -8.19 -3.95
C LEU A 43 16.41 -6.79 -4.38
N ILE A 44 16.62 -5.85 -3.46
CA ILE A 44 16.94 -4.45 -3.80
C ILE A 44 18.22 -4.32 -4.66
N ASP A 45 19.22 -5.14 -4.41
CA ASP A 45 20.48 -5.07 -5.14
C ASP A 45 20.40 -5.62 -6.59
N ARG A 46 19.26 -6.27 -6.93
CA ARG A 46 18.95 -6.71 -8.30
C ARG A 46 18.40 -5.60 -9.17
N ILE A 47 17.99 -4.47 -8.59
CA ILE A 47 17.38 -3.35 -9.31
C ILE A 47 18.46 -2.35 -9.70
N ASP A 48 18.58 -2.09 -11.02
CA ASP A 48 19.45 -1.04 -11.58
C ASP A 48 18.65 0.27 -11.69
N TYR A 49 18.65 1.03 -10.60
CA TYR A 49 17.97 2.32 -10.50
C TYR A 49 18.74 3.29 -9.60
N ASP A 50 18.69 4.58 -9.91
CA ASP A 50 19.32 5.62 -9.08
C ASP A 50 18.44 5.99 -7.87
N PHE A 51 18.72 5.40 -6.73
CA PHE A 51 18.04 5.66 -5.46
C PHE A 51 18.55 6.91 -4.72
N SER A 52 19.33 7.79 -5.34
CA SER A 52 19.95 8.95 -4.68
C SER A 52 18.92 9.89 -4.05
N ASN A 53 17.75 10.08 -4.68
CA ASN A 53 16.66 10.91 -4.15
C ASN A 53 16.00 10.24 -2.93
N ALA A 54 15.67 8.96 -3.01
CA ALA A 54 15.12 8.19 -1.89
C ALA A 54 16.08 8.16 -0.69
N LYS A 55 17.38 8.03 -0.92
CA LYS A 55 18.42 8.06 0.12
C LYS A 55 18.49 9.39 0.87
N LYS A 56 18.21 10.51 0.19
CA LYS A 56 18.24 11.85 0.80
C LYS A 56 16.96 12.16 1.59
N ASP A 57 15.84 11.56 1.22
CA ASP A 57 14.53 11.81 1.84
C ASP A 57 14.25 10.82 2.98
N THR A 58 14.93 11.07 4.11
CA THR A 58 14.79 10.21 5.31
C THR A 58 13.42 10.34 5.97
N ALA A 59 12.76 11.49 5.84
CA ALA A 59 11.43 11.71 6.40
C ALA A 59 10.38 10.87 5.67
N MET A 60 10.39 10.91 4.34
CA MET A 60 9.54 10.07 3.50
C MET A 60 9.80 8.57 3.75
N SER A 61 11.09 8.17 3.81
CA SER A 61 11.45 6.79 4.11
C SER A 61 10.90 6.32 5.45
N GLY A 62 10.94 7.17 6.48
CA GLY A 62 10.34 6.90 7.79
C GLY A 62 8.81 6.74 7.71
N GLY A 63 8.13 7.62 6.98
CA GLY A 63 6.68 7.55 6.73
C GLY A 63 6.27 6.25 6.04
N ILE A 64 6.98 5.86 4.97
CA ILE A 64 6.74 4.61 4.24
C ILE A 64 6.83 3.39 5.15
N VAL A 65 7.88 3.32 5.98
CA VAL A 65 8.05 2.18 6.89
C VAL A 65 7.00 2.19 8.00
N ALA A 66 6.68 3.37 8.57
CA ALA A 66 5.61 3.52 9.56
C ALA A 66 4.26 3.05 9.02
N ARG A 67 3.93 3.44 7.78
CA ARG A 67 2.75 2.99 7.05
C ARG A 67 2.73 1.47 6.92
N SER A 68 3.84 0.89 6.46
CA SER A 68 3.97 -0.57 6.31
C SER A 68 3.74 -1.30 7.63
N VAL A 69 4.25 -0.79 8.76
CA VAL A 69 4.00 -1.36 10.10
C VAL A 69 2.51 -1.41 10.41
N VAL A 70 1.79 -0.30 10.19
CA VAL A 70 0.36 -0.23 10.52
C VAL A 70 -0.47 -1.15 9.62
N PHE A 71 -0.17 -1.17 8.31
CA PHE A 71 -0.84 -2.10 7.38
C PHE A 71 -0.55 -3.55 7.74
N ASP A 72 0.70 -3.90 8.06
CA ASP A 72 1.09 -5.26 8.43
C ASP A 72 0.34 -5.74 9.67
N GLU A 73 0.13 -4.89 10.68
CA GLU A 73 -0.68 -5.22 11.86
C GLU A 73 -2.15 -5.45 11.49
N LEU A 74 -2.76 -4.57 10.66
CA LEU A 74 -4.15 -4.70 10.23
C LEU A 74 -4.38 -5.98 9.42
N VAL A 75 -3.49 -6.25 8.48
CA VAL A 75 -3.55 -7.43 7.61
C VAL A 75 -3.33 -8.71 8.42
N SER A 76 -2.34 -8.73 9.31
CA SER A 76 -2.08 -9.86 10.21
C SER A 76 -3.27 -10.16 11.12
N ASP A 77 -3.90 -9.11 11.68
CA ASP A 77 -5.09 -9.25 12.52
C ASP A 77 -6.28 -9.83 11.75
N PHE A 78 -6.46 -9.42 10.49
CA PHE A 78 -7.50 -9.96 9.63
C PHE A 78 -7.24 -11.43 9.28
N ILE A 79 -6.01 -11.77 8.85
CA ILE A 79 -5.62 -13.14 8.48
C ILE A 79 -5.74 -14.08 9.70
N ARG A 80 -5.33 -13.63 10.90
CA ARG A 80 -5.46 -14.41 12.13
C ARG A 80 -6.92 -14.79 12.44
N LYS A 81 -7.86 -13.88 12.17
CA LYS A 81 -9.30 -14.11 12.35
C LYS A 81 -9.91 -14.92 11.20
N ASN A 82 -9.29 -14.88 10.02
CA ASN A 82 -9.78 -15.49 8.79
C ASN A 82 -8.64 -16.22 8.06
N PRO A 83 -8.16 -17.35 8.58
CA PRO A 83 -6.91 -17.97 8.12
C PRO A 83 -6.93 -18.51 6.68
N GLU A 84 -8.10 -18.67 6.08
CA GLU A 84 -8.29 -19.13 4.69
C GLU A 84 -8.87 -18.02 3.81
N CYS A 85 -8.58 -16.76 4.12
CA CYS A 85 -9.08 -15.61 3.37
C CYS A 85 -8.40 -15.44 2.00
N THR A 86 -9.08 -14.66 1.16
CA THR A 86 -8.52 -14.14 -0.08
C THR A 86 -8.13 -12.68 0.12
N VAL A 87 -6.92 -12.33 -0.28
CA VAL A 87 -6.40 -10.96 -0.23
C VAL A 87 -6.21 -10.44 -1.64
N VAL A 88 -6.68 -9.23 -1.91
CA VAL A 88 -6.39 -8.48 -3.13
C VAL A 88 -5.60 -7.23 -2.75
N ASN A 89 -4.35 -7.18 -3.15
CA ASN A 89 -3.46 -6.04 -2.94
C ASN A 89 -3.53 -5.15 -4.19
N ILE A 90 -4.27 -4.06 -4.07
CA ILE A 90 -4.57 -3.13 -5.18
C ILE A 90 -3.45 -2.10 -5.30
N ALA A 91 -3.01 -1.83 -6.53
CA ALA A 91 -1.83 -1.02 -6.86
C ALA A 91 -0.60 -1.53 -6.09
N CYS A 92 -0.38 -2.83 -6.21
CA CYS A 92 0.57 -3.57 -5.38
C CYS A 92 2.03 -3.14 -5.58
N GLY A 93 2.39 -2.54 -6.71
CA GLY A 93 3.76 -2.16 -7.02
C GLY A 93 4.75 -3.28 -6.72
N LEU A 94 5.78 -2.95 -5.94
CA LEU A 94 6.76 -3.90 -5.41
C LEU A 94 6.51 -4.25 -3.93
N ASP A 95 5.24 -4.31 -3.50
CA ASP A 95 4.91 -4.76 -2.14
C ASP A 95 5.26 -6.24 -1.96
N THR A 96 5.90 -6.54 -0.84
CA THR A 96 6.38 -7.86 -0.42
C THR A 96 5.57 -8.43 0.74
N ARG A 97 4.40 -7.82 1.03
CA ARG A 97 3.61 -8.16 2.22
C ARG A 97 3.19 -9.63 2.24
N PHE A 98 2.88 -10.22 1.10
CA PHE A 98 2.59 -11.66 1.02
C PHE A 98 3.63 -12.49 1.75
N TYR A 99 4.92 -12.23 1.51
CA TYR A 99 6.01 -13.02 2.10
C TYR A 99 6.12 -12.89 3.62
N ARG A 100 5.57 -11.79 4.20
CA ARG A 100 5.52 -11.58 5.65
C ARG A 100 4.25 -12.13 6.29
N MET A 101 3.16 -12.25 5.51
CA MET A 101 1.81 -12.56 6.00
C MET A 101 1.37 -13.98 5.70
N ASP A 102 2.07 -14.70 4.82
CA ASP A 102 1.66 -16.02 4.39
C ASP A 102 1.64 -17.03 5.53
N ASN A 103 0.46 -17.56 5.80
CA ASN A 103 0.20 -18.61 6.80
C ASN A 103 0.08 -20.03 6.19
N GLY A 104 0.39 -20.19 4.90
CA GLY A 104 0.27 -21.43 4.16
C GLY A 104 -1.15 -21.76 3.67
N LYS A 105 -2.16 -20.90 3.94
CA LYS A 105 -3.58 -21.14 3.60
C LYS A 105 -4.25 -20.02 2.83
N ILE A 106 -3.78 -18.78 2.96
CA ILE A 106 -4.33 -17.61 2.26
C ILE A 106 -4.12 -17.72 0.75
N THR A 107 -5.01 -17.12 -0.01
CA THR A 107 -4.83 -16.84 -1.45
C THR A 107 -4.59 -15.35 -1.62
N TRP A 108 -3.63 -14.97 -2.45
CA TRP A 108 -3.20 -13.58 -2.61
C TRP A 108 -3.15 -13.17 -4.07
N TYR A 109 -3.77 -12.05 -4.39
CA TYR A 109 -3.73 -11.44 -5.71
C TYR A 109 -3.04 -10.07 -5.63
N ASN A 110 -2.04 -9.86 -6.46
CA ASN A 110 -1.37 -8.60 -6.67
C ASN A 110 -1.93 -7.95 -7.94
N LEU A 111 -2.73 -6.89 -7.79
CA LEU A 111 -3.37 -6.16 -8.89
C LEU A 111 -2.64 -4.85 -9.12
N ASP A 112 -2.20 -4.60 -10.36
CA ASP A 112 -1.63 -3.33 -10.79
C ASP A 112 -1.72 -3.19 -12.31
N LEU A 113 -1.33 -2.02 -12.82
CA LEU A 113 -1.26 -1.76 -14.26
C LEU A 113 -0.27 -2.73 -14.94
N PRO A 114 -0.50 -3.07 -16.23
CA PRO A 114 0.33 -4.04 -16.95
C PRO A 114 1.83 -3.74 -16.89
N GLU A 115 2.24 -2.47 -17.04
CA GLU A 115 3.64 -2.07 -16.98
C GLU A 115 4.26 -2.27 -15.59
N THR A 116 3.49 -2.11 -14.51
CA THR A 116 3.94 -2.38 -13.14
C THR A 116 4.09 -3.87 -12.90
N ILE A 117 3.12 -4.68 -13.37
CA ILE A 117 3.16 -6.13 -13.25
C ILE A 117 4.34 -6.71 -14.04
N GLU A 118 4.63 -6.20 -15.24
CA GLU A 118 5.80 -6.61 -16.01
C GLU A 118 7.10 -6.42 -15.21
N VAL A 119 7.27 -5.27 -14.57
CA VAL A 119 8.43 -5.02 -13.70
C VAL A 119 8.41 -5.94 -12.48
N ARG A 120 7.26 -6.12 -11.84
CA ARG A 120 7.10 -7.01 -10.70
C ARG A 120 7.51 -8.43 -11.05
N ASP A 121 6.98 -8.99 -12.13
CA ASP A 121 7.23 -10.38 -12.56
C ASP A 121 8.71 -10.60 -12.97
N SER A 122 9.39 -9.55 -13.42
CA SER A 122 10.84 -9.62 -13.68
C SER A 122 11.68 -9.75 -12.40
N ILE A 123 11.18 -9.26 -11.27
CA ILE A 123 11.86 -9.25 -9.97
C ILE A 123 11.45 -10.47 -9.12
N TYR A 124 10.13 -10.78 -9.09
CA TYR A 124 9.55 -11.87 -8.31
C TYR A 124 9.20 -13.05 -9.22
N GLN A 125 9.42 -14.25 -8.74
CA GLN A 125 8.92 -15.49 -9.38
C GLN A 125 7.75 -16.00 -8.54
N GLU A 126 6.64 -15.27 -8.59
CA GLU A 126 5.43 -15.58 -7.80
C GLU A 126 4.67 -16.75 -8.41
N SER A 127 4.21 -17.68 -7.57
CA SER A 127 3.45 -18.85 -7.98
C SER A 127 2.67 -19.47 -6.82
N GLY A 128 1.81 -20.41 -7.10
CA GLY A 128 1.04 -21.14 -6.10
C GLY A 128 -0.13 -20.32 -5.53
N ARG A 129 -0.02 -19.86 -4.29
CA ARG A 129 -1.09 -19.10 -3.62
C ARG A 129 -1.03 -17.58 -3.87
N VAL A 130 0.00 -17.11 -4.52
CA VAL A 130 0.12 -15.69 -4.95
C VAL A 130 0.06 -15.62 -6.47
N SER A 131 -0.72 -14.70 -7.00
CA SER A 131 -0.92 -14.46 -8.43
C SER A 131 -0.92 -12.98 -8.73
N THR A 132 -0.53 -12.60 -9.94
CA THR A 132 -0.59 -11.22 -10.44
C THR A 132 -1.79 -11.04 -11.38
N ILE A 133 -2.40 -9.85 -11.35
CA ILE A 133 -3.47 -9.42 -12.27
C ILE A 133 -3.02 -8.11 -12.90
N ALA A 134 -2.74 -8.14 -14.20
CA ALA A 134 -2.32 -6.98 -14.98
C ALA A 134 -3.55 -6.26 -15.54
N CYS A 135 -4.15 -5.37 -14.74
CA CYS A 135 -5.39 -4.67 -15.08
C CYS A 135 -5.50 -3.36 -14.31
N SER A 136 -6.18 -2.37 -14.90
CA SER A 136 -6.56 -1.17 -14.15
C SER A 136 -7.59 -1.51 -13.08
N VAL A 137 -7.44 -0.96 -11.88
CA VAL A 137 -8.44 -1.10 -10.80
C VAL A 137 -9.81 -0.50 -11.16
N LEU A 138 -9.84 0.37 -12.17
CA LEU A 138 -11.06 0.99 -12.70
C LEU A 138 -11.80 0.14 -13.75
N ASP A 139 -11.17 -0.93 -14.22
CA ASP A 139 -11.79 -1.89 -15.14
C ASP A 139 -12.33 -3.09 -14.34
N PRO A 140 -13.66 -3.34 -14.32
CA PRO A 140 -14.24 -4.42 -13.53
C PRO A 140 -13.75 -5.83 -13.93
N ALA A 141 -13.15 -6.00 -15.10
CA ALA A 141 -12.64 -7.30 -15.58
C ALA A 141 -11.58 -7.94 -14.66
N TRP A 142 -10.91 -7.18 -13.79
CA TRP A 142 -10.01 -7.76 -12.81
C TRP A 142 -10.76 -8.60 -11.76
N ALA A 143 -11.99 -8.22 -11.42
CA ALA A 143 -12.77 -8.89 -10.39
C ALA A 143 -13.11 -10.33 -10.80
N ASP A 144 -13.36 -10.58 -12.08
CA ASP A 144 -13.66 -11.91 -12.63
C ASP A 144 -12.46 -12.87 -12.55
N GLN A 145 -11.25 -12.34 -12.40
CA GLN A 145 -10.02 -13.14 -12.28
C GLN A 145 -9.76 -13.62 -10.84
N VAL A 146 -10.48 -13.07 -9.85
CA VAL A 146 -10.31 -13.38 -8.43
C VAL A 146 -11.17 -14.57 -8.03
N LYS A 147 -10.51 -15.68 -7.69
CA LYS A 147 -11.19 -16.85 -7.11
C LYS A 147 -11.33 -16.67 -5.61
N VAL A 148 -12.53 -16.34 -5.16
CA VAL A 148 -12.84 -16.08 -3.74
C VAL A 148 -12.75 -17.38 -2.92
N ARG A 149 -11.99 -17.30 -1.82
CA ARG A 149 -11.99 -18.30 -0.75
C ARG A 149 -12.19 -17.56 0.58
N GLY A 150 -13.18 -17.95 1.34
CA GLY A 150 -13.47 -17.33 2.63
C GLY A 150 -13.82 -15.84 2.54
N LYS A 151 -13.37 -15.07 3.53
CA LYS A 151 -13.55 -13.62 3.54
C LYS A 151 -12.52 -12.91 2.65
N MET A 152 -12.91 -11.77 2.13
CA MET A 152 -12.08 -10.95 1.27
C MET A 152 -11.43 -9.80 2.04
N LEU A 153 -10.12 -9.61 1.83
CA LEU A 153 -9.40 -8.41 2.27
C LEU A 153 -8.88 -7.65 1.06
N PHE A 154 -9.23 -6.38 0.97
CA PHE A 154 -8.67 -5.45 -0.01
C PHE A 154 -7.68 -4.52 0.69
N ILE A 155 -6.45 -4.46 0.17
CA ILE A 155 -5.40 -3.56 0.62
C ILE A 155 -5.23 -2.49 -0.44
N ILE A 156 -5.37 -1.22 -0.07
CA ILE A 156 -5.24 -0.05 -0.94
C ILE A 156 -4.25 0.89 -0.26
N GLU A 157 -2.97 0.74 -0.59
CA GLU A 157 -1.86 1.50 -0.01
C GLU A 157 -1.16 2.33 -1.09
N GLY A 158 -0.93 3.61 -0.84
CA GLY A 158 -0.17 4.49 -1.74
C GLY A 158 -0.87 4.80 -3.08
N LEU A 159 -2.19 4.68 -3.18
CA LEU A 159 -2.92 4.83 -4.43
C LEU A 159 -3.87 6.04 -4.44
N THR A 160 -4.76 6.13 -3.45
CA THR A 160 -5.93 7.02 -3.52
C THR A 160 -5.58 8.50 -3.65
N MET A 161 -4.41 8.92 -3.15
CA MET A 161 -3.93 10.30 -3.27
C MET A 161 -3.68 10.73 -4.72
N TYR A 162 -3.48 9.80 -5.64
CA TYR A 162 -3.26 10.05 -7.08
C TYR A 162 -4.54 9.95 -7.91
N MET A 163 -5.66 9.52 -7.31
CA MET A 163 -6.95 9.32 -7.97
C MET A 163 -7.87 10.52 -7.76
N LYS A 164 -8.79 10.75 -8.71
CA LYS A 164 -9.92 11.66 -8.49
C LYS A 164 -10.99 10.98 -7.63
N ALA A 165 -11.84 11.77 -6.98
CA ALA A 165 -12.92 11.27 -6.12
C ALA A 165 -13.84 10.25 -6.85
N ASP A 166 -14.15 10.51 -8.14
CA ASP A 166 -15.00 9.61 -8.93
C ASP A 166 -14.30 8.30 -9.27
N GLU A 167 -12.98 8.31 -9.44
CA GLU A 167 -12.19 7.09 -9.65
C GLU A 167 -12.16 6.25 -8.37
N VAL A 168 -11.98 6.87 -7.19
CA VAL A 168 -12.08 6.16 -5.91
C VAL A 168 -13.48 5.56 -5.73
N ARG A 169 -14.54 6.31 -6.10
CA ARG A 169 -15.93 5.79 -6.09
C ARG A 169 -16.07 4.59 -7.01
N THR A 170 -15.55 4.65 -8.22
CA THR A 170 -15.61 3.56 -9.21
C THR A 170 -14.93 2.31 -8.66
N MET A 171 -13.69 2.43 -8.14
CA MET A 171 -12.96 1.32 -7.52
C MET A 171 -13.76 0.68 -6.38
N LEU A 172 -14.29 1.48 -5.44
CA LEU A 172 -15.08 0.96 -4.32
C LEU A 172 -16.41 0.34 -4.78
N THR A 173 -17.01 0.87 -5.84
CA THR A 173 -18.23 0.30 -6.44
C THR A 173 -17.95 -1.07 -7.03
N ILE A 174 -16.85 -1.24 -7.76
CA ILE A 174 -16.44 -2.56 -8.28
C ILE A 174 -16.26 -3.56 -7.14
N ILE A 175 -15.53 -3.18 -6.08
CA ILE A 175 -15.34 -4.05 -4.90
C ILE A 175 -16.69 -4.43 -4.29
N ARG A 176 -17.58 -3.46 -4.06
CA ARG A 176 -18.89 -3.69 -3.45
C ARG A 176 -19.77 -4.64 -4.28
N ASP A 177 -19.78 -4.44 -5.59
CA ASP A 177 -20.74 -5.12 -6.46
C ASP A 177 -20.29 -6.54 -6.84
N HIS A 178 -18.99 -6.84 -6.81
CA HIS A 178 -18.47 -8.16 -7.15
C HIS A 178 -18.18 -9.05 -5.93
N PHE A 179 -18.04 -8.48 -4.72
CA PHE A 179 -17.60 -9.26 -3.56
C PHE A 179 -18.51 -9.05 -2.33
N ASP A 180 -19.13 -10.13 -1.84
CA ASP A 180 -20.11 -10.04 -0.74
C ASP A 180 -19.49 -9.83 0.64
N ASN A 181 -18.28 -10.35 0.88
CA ASN A 181 -17.63 -10.29 2.18
C ASN A 181 -16.37 -9.40 2.14
N ALA A 182 -16.48 -8.22 1.50
CA ALA A 182 -15.37 -7.31 1.31
C ALA A 182 -15.02 -6.55 2.60
N TYR A 183 -13.79 -6.70 3.06
CA TYR A 183 -13.16 -5.91 4.10
C TYR A 183 -12.04 -5.08 3.46
N VAL A 184 -12.00 -3.79 3.69
CA VAL A 184 -11.11 -2.87 3.01
C VAL A 184 -10.23 -2.14 4.01
N CYS A 185 -8.92 -2.15 3.77
CA CYS A 185 -7.94 -1.29 4.42
C CYS A 185 -7.43 -0.30 3.38
N MET A 186 -7.83 0.96 3.46
CA MET A 186 -7.56 1.99 2.46
C MET A 186 -6.80 3.16 3.07
N GLU A 187 -5.65 3.48 2.51
CA GLU A 187 -4.94 4.70 2.83
C GLU A 187 -5.55 5.91 2.15
N THR A 188 -5.59 7.02 2.86
CA THR A 188 -6.00 8.32 2.33
C THR A 188 -5.08 9.42 2.83
N LEU A 189 -4.79 10.38 1.95
CA LEU A 189 -4.03 11.58 2.29
C LEU A 189 -4.89 12.56 3.07
N CYS A 190 -4.29 13.32 4.00
CA CYS A 190 -4.96 14.46 4.60
C CYS A 190 -5.23 15.53 3.52
N PRO A 191 -6.48 16.03 3.35
CA PRO A 191 -6.84 16.99 2.32
C PRO A 191 -6.02 18.31 2.35
N TYR A 192 -5.41 18.60 3.48
CA TYR A 192 -4.50 19.75 3.60
C TYR A 192 -3.30 19.64 2.65
N PHE A 193 -2.77 18.43 2.44
CA PHE A 193 -1.60 18.20 1.58
C PHE A 193 -1.94 18.15 0.09
N VAL A 194 -3.18 17.83 -0.27
CA VAL A 194 -3.64 17.87 -1.67
C VAL A 194 -3.49 19.27 -2.27
N LYS A 195 -3.61 20.32 -1.45
CA LYS A 195 -3.52 21.73 -1.89
C LYS A 195 -2.10 22.30 -1.86
N LYS A 196 -1.11 21.51 -1.42
CA LYS A 196 0.28 21.98 -1.26
C LYS A 196 1.22 21.20 -2.15
N GLU A 197 1.34 21.62 -3.39
CA GLU A 197 2.15 20.98 -4.44
C GLU A 197 3.67 20.85 -4.13
N ASN A 198 4.18 21.46 -3.04
CA ASN A 198 5.62 21.62 -2.81
C ASN A 198 6.19 20.82 -1.63
N LEU A 199 5.44 19.91 -1.01
CA LEU A 199 5.88 19.29 0.25
C LEU A 199 6.75 18.04 0.10
N GLU A 200 6.63 17.30 -1.00
CA GLU A 200 7.39 16.05 -1.21
C GLU A 200 8.22 16.11 -2.48
N LYS A 201 9.45 16.62 -2.34
CA LYS A 201 10.40 16.78 -3.46
C LYS A 201 10.71 15.49 -4.21
N SER A 202 10.69 14.35 -3.54
CA SER A 202 10.95 13.04 -4.12
C SER A 202 9.80 12.57 -5.02
N ILE A 203 8.54 12.87 -4.67
CA ILE A 203 7.37 12.59 -5.49
C ILE A 203 7.30 13.54 -6.69
N GLN A 204 7.60 14.82 -6.48
CA GLN A 204 7.68 15.79 -7.59
C GLN A 204 8.68 15.39 -8.67
N ALA A 205 9.81 14.77 -8.27
CA ALA A 205 10.81 14.27 -9.21
C ALA A 205 10.25 13.20 -10.17
N THR A 206 9.16 12.50 -9.80
CA THR A 206 8.47 11.52 -10.64
C THR A 206 7.35 12.14 -11.50
N GLY A 207 7.04 13.42 -11.31
CA GLY A 207 5.91 14.10 -11.97
C GLY A 207 4.53 13.73 -11.42
N ALA A 208 4.45 12.97 -10.32
CA ALA A 208 3.20 12.64 -9.66
C ALA A 208 2.64 13.82 -8.86
N THR A 209 1.32 13.98 -8.85
CA THR A 209 0.60 15.05 -8.12
C THR A 209 -0.51 14.46 -7.26
N PHE A 210 -0.73 15.03 -6.08
CA PHE A 210 -1.83 14.62 -5.22
C PHE A 210 -3.13 15.29 -5.64
N THR A 211 -4.18 14.51 -5.83
CA THR A 211 -5.46 14.96 -6.37
C THR A 211 -6.61 14.84 -5.37
N TRP A 212 -6.52 13.90 -4.42
CA TRP A 212 -7.61 13.61 -3.49
C TRP A 212 -7.12 13.14 -2.12
N GLY A 213 -7.98 13.30 -1.10
CA GLY A 213 -7.76 12.82 0.25
C GLY A 213 -8.99 12.94 1.14
N ALA A 214 -9.00 12.20 2.25
CA ALA A 214 -10.05 12.24 3.28
C ALA A 214 -9.44 11.99 4.67
N ASN A 215 -10.01 12.60 5.72
CA ASN A 215 -9.50 12.42 7.09
C ASN A 215 -10.22 11.32 7.87
N SER A 216 -11.36 10.82 7.38
CA SER A 216 -12.15 9.81 8.07
C SER A 216 -13.08 9.07 7.11
N PHE A 217 -13.58 7.91 7.54
CA PHE A 217 -14.60 7.19 6.78
C PHE A 217 -15.87 8.04 6.55
N ALA A 218 -16.24 8.87 7.52
CA ALA A 218 -17.41 9.74 7.38
C ALA A 218 -17.25 10.78 6.24
N GLU A 219 -16.02 11.24 5.98
CA GLU A 219 -15.74 12.17 4.87
C GLU A 219 -15.85 11.51 3.49
N LEU A 220 -15.84 10.17 3.39
CA LEU A 220 -16.05 9.48 2.13
C LEU A 220 -17.49 9.68 1.61
N GLY A 221 -18.47 9.82 2.49
CA GLY A 221 -19.87 10.03 2.10
C GLY A 221 -20.35 9.02 1.04
N ASP A 222 -20.87 9.52 -0.08
CA ASP A 222 -21.37 8.68 -1.17
C ASP A 222 -20.28 7.89 -1.91
N ILE A 223 -19.00 8.23 -1.76
CA ILE A 223 -17.88 7.47 -2.34
C ILE A 223 -17.88 6.04 -1.79
N ALA A 224 -18.14 5.89 -0.48
CA ALA A 224 -18.18 4.60 0.20
C ALA A 224 -19.61 4.06 0.42
N LYS A 225 -20.58 4.44 -0.43
CA LYS A 225 -21.96 3.96 -0.34
C LYS A 225 -22.01 2.42 -0.39
N GLY A 226 -22.72 1.82 0.58
CA GLY A 226 -22.84 0.36 0.74
C GLY A 226 -21.72 -0.26 1.59
N PHE A 227 -20.86 0.57 2.19
CA PHE A 227 -19.91 0.14 3.19
C PHE A 227 -20.24 0.71 4.57
N LYS A 228 -19.80 0.05 5.61
CA LYS A 228 -19.87 0.52 6.99
C LYS A 228 -18.48 0.59 7.60
N LYS A 229 -18.28 1.59 8.43
CA LYS A 229 -17.02 1.81 9.14
C LYS A 229 -16.74 0.66 10.12
N VAL A 230 -15.48 0.20 10.12
CA VAL A 230 -14.92 -0.63 11.18
C VAL A 230 -14.08 0.24 12.11
N LYS A 231 -13.07 0.95 11.58
CA LYS A 231 -12.29 1.94 12.32
C LYS A 231 -11.59 2.95 11.40
N ASP A 232 -11.23 4.10 11.95
CA ASP A 232 -10.23 4.99 11.37
C ASP A 232 -8.93 4.82 12.15
N ASP A 233 -7.82 4.65 11.42
CA ASP A 233 -6.46 4.56 11.95
C ASP A 233 -5.57 5.58 11.24
N ASN A 234 -4.31 5.66 11.56
CA ASN A 234 -3.35 6.53 10.88
C ASN A 234 -1.91 6.02 11.03
N ILE A 235 -1.01 6.56 10.20
CA ILE A 235 0.39 6.13 10.18
C ILE A 235 1.21 6.59 11.40
N ALA A 236 0.74 7.57 12.19
CA ALA A 236 1.46 8.09 13.35
C ALA A 236 1.81 6.97 14.34
N ARG A 237 0.90 6.00 14.52
CA ARG A 237 1.11 4.83 15.36
C ARG A 237 2.32 3.99 14.91
N GLY A 238 2.55 3.88 13.61
CA GLY A 238 3.72 3.20 13.05
C GLY A 238 5.03 3.93 13.38
N MET A 239 5.02 5.26 13.40
CA MET A 239 6.19 6.06 13.79
C MET A 239 6.63 5.78 15.22
N GLU A 240 5.68 5.62 16.16
CA GLU A 240 5.98 5.23 17.54
C GLU A 240 6.69 3.87 17.64
N THR A 241 6.28 2.93 16.77
CA THR A 241 6.88 1.59 16.74
C THR A 241 8.31 1.63 16.21
N LEU A 242 8.60 2.53 15.27
CA LEU A 242 9.93 2.69 14.68
C LEU A 242 10.91 3.37 15.63
N ASN A 243 10.46 4.40 16.34
CA ASN A 243 11.29 5.15 17.26
C ASN A 243 10.46 5.61 18.48
N PRO A 244 10.74 5.08 19.68
CA PRO A 244 9.99 5.41 20.89
C PRO A 244 9.96 6.89 21.25
N ILE A 245 10.90 7.71 20.73
CA ILE A 245 10.91 9.17 20.99
C ILE A 245 9.65 9.83 20.41
N TYR A 246 9.06 9.26 19.37
CA TYR A 246 7.82 9.76 18.78
C TYR A 246 6.63 9.67 19.75
N LYS A 247 6.67 8.78 20.77
CA LYS A 247 5.64 8.74 21.82
C LYS A 247 5.47 10.08 22.53
N LEU A 248 6.54 10.90 22.57
CA LEU A 248 6.50 12.22 23.20
C LEU A 248 5.67 13.25 22.42
N VAL A 249 5.48 13.03 21.12
CA VAL A 249 4.78 13.98 20.24
C VAL A 249 3.53 13.38 19.58
N MET A 250 3.48 12.05 19.42
CA MET A 250 2.37 11.38 18.73
C MET A 250 1.04 11.41 19.51
N TRP A 251 1.05 11.71 20.82
CA TRP A 251 -0.17 11.95 21.59
C TRP A 251 -0.83 13.30 21.24
N MET A 252 -0.10 14.20 20.57
CA MET A 252 -0.63 15.53 20.22
C MET A 252 -1.70 15.44 19.14
N PRO A 253 -2.92 15.99 19.33
CA PRO A 253 -4.00 15.94 18.33
C PRO A 253 -3.60 16.49 16.97
N ILE A 254 -2.68 17.48 16.94
CA ILE A 254 -2.18 18.07 15.70
C ILE A 254 -1.46 17.05 14.82
N VAL A 255 -0.69 16.14 15.41
CA VAL A 255 0.03 15.09 14.67
C VAL A 255 -0.97 14.15 14.01
N HIS A 256 -1.97 13.68 14.78
CA HIS A 256 -3.02 12.83 14.24
C HIS A 256 -3.87 13.53 13.17
N LYS A 257 -4.07 14.84 13.30
CA LYS A 257 -4.82 15.62 12.30
C LYS A 257 -4.16 15.58 10.94
N PHE A 258 -2.83 15.68 10.87
CA PHE A 258 -2.08 15.78 9.61
C PHE A 258 -1.50 14.45 9.15
N ALA A 259 -1.43 13.42 9.99
CA ALA A 259 -0.99 12.09 9.56
C ALA A 259 -1.93 11.51 8.49
N GLU A 260 -1.38 10.80 7.52
CA GLU A 260 -2.15 9.98 6.57
C GLU A 260 -3.04 9.01 7.32
N LYS A 261 -4.25 8.81 6.80
CA LYS A 261 -5.26 7.95 7.42
C LYS A 261 -5.24 6.57 6.80
N ILE A 262 -5.62 5.59 7.62
CA ILE A 262 -5.90 4.24 7.15
C ILE A 262 -7.35 3.95 7.56
N LEU A 263 -8.25 4.02 6.59
CA LEU A 263 -9.67 3.80 6.78
C LEU A 263 -9.96 2.31 6.63
N VAL A 264 -10.55 1.73 7.66
CA VAL A 264 -10.92 0.32 7.68
C VAL A 264 -12.44 0.22 7.70
N PHE A 265 -13.00 -0.44 6.70
CA PHE A 265 -14.44 -0.58 6.53
C PHE A 265 -14.77 -1.90 5.84
N GLU A 266 -16.03 -2.30 5.92
CA GLU A 266 -16.53 -3.55 5.32
C GLU A 266 -17.84 -3.32 4.59
N LYS A 267 -18.17 -4.18 3.63
CA LYS A 267 -19.48 -4.17 2.95
C LYS A 267 -20.60 -4.32 3.99
N ALA A 268 -21.61 -3.46 3.89
CA ALA A 268 -22.72 -3.37 4.84
C ALA A 268 -23.65 -4.58 4.77
#